data_8745731366aa2f25e3d09cdb3dfac876
#
_entry.id   8745731366aa2f25e3d09cdb3dfac876
#
_cell.length_a   1.000
_cell.length_b   1.000
_cell.length_c   1.000
_cell.angle_alpha   90.00
_cell.angle_beta   90.00
_cell.angle_gamma   90.00
#
_symmetry.space_group_name_H-M   'P 1'
#
loop_
_entity.id
_entity.type
_entity.pdbx_description
1 polymer ?
#
loop_
_entity_poly.entity_id
_entity_poly.type
_entity_poly.pdbx_seq_one_letter_code
_entity_poly.pdbx_strand_id
1 'polypeptide(L)'
;MAGGEITYDTAAEAEVDMGAERVETPREAPDQVRGAGAPVLADGMGCHAGADEMEKAARMAGKSEILDQYARDYPQGPHDKPQSMCPAFGSLRVGLRMRRVATVLSGSACCVYGLTFVSHFYGARRSVGYVPFNSETLVTGKLFEDIRDSVHELADPDKYDAIVVTNLCVPTASGVPLRLLPDEIDGVRIVGIDVPGFGIPTHAEAKDVLAGAMLNYARKEVEAGPVPAPEGGVSDRPTVTMLGEMFPADPMIIGQMLAPLGLAAGPVVPCREWRELYSALDCGAVAAIHPFYTAAMREFEAAGRPIVPSAPVGHDGTAAWLAAIGEAFGLPADKVAAAQNAFLPAIRGALEGTRIDGTITLSGYEGSELLVARLLIESGAEVPYVGTACPKTAMSEPDRAWLEARGVKVQYRASLEDDCAAMEAIRPDLAIG
;
A
#
# COMPACT_ATOMS: atom_id res chain seq x y z
N MET A 1 -21.05 -25.22 -33.76
CA MET A 1 -19.79 -25.92 -33.96
C MET A 1 -18.89 -25.01 -34.80
N ALA A 2 -17.95 -24.35 -34.18
CA ALA A 2 -16.70 -23.82 -34.76
C ALA A 2 -15.89 -23.32 -33.58
N GLY A 3 -14.91 -24.10 -33.17
CA GLY A 3 -13.93 -23.72 -32.18
C GLY A 3 -12.95 -22.76 -32.82
N GLY A 4 -12.75 -21.59 -32.23
CA GLY A 4 -11.68 -20.65 -32.57
C GLY A 4 -10.55 -20.83 -31.59
N GLU A 5 -9.45 -21.40 -32.04
CA GLU A 5 -8.18 -21.39 -31.33
C GLU A 5 -7.66 -19.96 -31.24
N ILE A 6 -7.38 -19.51 -30.01
CA ILE A 6 -6.65 -18.26 -29.78
C ILE A 6 -5.16 -18.59 -29.86
N THR A 7 -4.54 -18.27 -31.00
CA THR A 7 -3.09 -18.32 -31.16
C THR A 7 -2.47 -17.07 -30.55
N TYR A 8 -1.62 -17.27 -29.52
CA TYR A 8 -0.75 -16.21 -29.02
C TYR A 8 0.37 -15.97 -30.01
N ASP A 9 0.38 -14.80 -30.62
CA ASP A 9 1.46 -14.35 -31.49
C ASP A 9 2.69 -14.04 -30.61
N THR A 10 3.71 -14.88 -30.72
CA THR A 10 5.00 -14.66 -30.07
C THR A 10 5.72 -13.58 -30.86
N ALA A 11 5.66 -12.34 -30.37
CA ALA A 11 6.38 -11.23 -30.92
C ALA A 11 7.91 -11.50 -30.87
N ALA A 12 8.52 -11.27 -32.03
CA ALA A 12 9.91 -11.45 -32.37
C ALA A 12 10.90 -10.99 -31.29
N GLU A 13 11.85 -11.85 -30.98
CA GLU A 13 13.08 -11.54 -30.27
C GLU A 13 13.88 -10.52 -31.10
N ALA A 14 13.90 -9.27 -30.66
CA ALA A 14 14.90 -8.32 -31.11
C ALA A 14 16.18 -8.60 -30.30
N GLU A 15 17.16 -9.22 -30.93
CA GLU A 15 18.53 -9.28 -30.44
C GLU A 15 19.05 -7.85 -30.25
N VAL A 16 19.13 -7.39 -29.00
CA VAL A 16 19.90 -6.20 -28.64
C VAL A 16 21.34 -6.64 -28.49
N ASP A 17 22.14 -6.26 -29.47
CA ASP A 17 23.60 -6.39 -29.43
C ASP A 17 24.14 -5.54 -28.25
N MET A 18 24.35 -6.19 -27.12
CA MET A 18 25.01 -5.63 -25.94
C MET A 18 26.51 -5.73 -26.19
N GLY A 19 27.05 -4.75 -26.92
CA GLY A 19 28.50 -4.56 -27.02
C GLY A 19 29.11 -4.48 -25.64
N ALA A 20 29.61 -5.61 -25.15
CA ALA A 20 30.30 -5.70 -23.89
C ALA A 20 31.70 -5.07 -24.03
N GLU A 21 31.82 -3.76 -23.87
CA GLU A 21 33.08 -3.16 -23.47
C GLU A 21 33.38 -3.66 -22.04
N ARG A 22 34.40 -4.51 -21.93
CA ARG A 22 34.97 -4.89 -20.66
C ARG A 22 35.57 -3.63 -20.01
N VAL A 23 34.85 -3.06 -19.04
CA VAL A 23 35.43 -2.10 -18.11
C VAL A 23 36.45 -2.87 -17.27
N GLU A 24 37.75 -2.68 -17.55
CA GLU A 24 38.82 -3.13 -16.66
C GLU A 24 38.65 -2.41 -15.32
N THR A 25 38.31 -3.17 -14.28
CA THR A 25 38.33 -2.68 -12.91
C THR A 25 39.77 -2.29 -12.56
N PRO A 26 40.03 -1.05 -12.09
CA PRO A 26 41.35 -0.68 -11.60
C PRO A 26 41.71 -1.57 -10.41
N ARG A 27 42.77 -2.34 -10.55
CA ARG A 27 43.44 -2.97 -9.43
C ARG A 27 44.16 -1.86 -8.66
N GLU A 28 43.93 -1.86 -7.34
CA GLU A 28 44.54 -1.02 -6.31
C GLU A 28 43.79 0.28 -5.98
N ALA A 29 43.01 0.19 -4.89
CA ALA A 29 42.56 1.37 -4.17
C ALA A 29 43.78 1.99 -3.45
N PRO A 30 43.94 3.34 -3.47
CA PRO A 30 45.04 4.01 -2.74
C PRO A 30 44.85 3.80 -1.23
N ASP A 31 45.97 3.58 -0.54
CA ASP A 31 46.04 3.47 0.92
C ASP A 31 45.29 4.59 1.61
N GLN A 32 44.21 4.22 2.30
CA GLN A 32 43.43 5.17 3.09
C GLN A 32 44.24 5.60 4.31
N VAL A 33 44.43 6.90 4.44
CA VAL A 33 45.01 7.55 5.62
C VAL A 33 44.17 7.20 6.84
N ARG A 34 44.68 6.35 7.71
CA ARG A 34 44.05 6.01 8.99
C ARG A 34 44.12 7.22 9.94
N GLY A 35 42.98 7.91 10.09
CA GLY A 35 42.79 8.89 11.18
C GLY A 35 42.68 8.12 12.51
N ALA A 36 43.54 8.49 13.47
CA ALA A 36 43.54 7.94 14.83
C ALA A 36 42.26 8.36 15.54
N GLY A 37 41.37 7.39 15.90
CA GLY A 37 40.28 7.60 16.84
C GLY A 37 38.87 7.19 16.43
N ALA A 38 38.64 6.70 15.20
CA ALA A 38 37.35 6.09 14.86
C ALA A 38 37.36 4.60 15.22
N PRO A 39 36.29 4.05 15.81
CA PRO A 39 36.15 2.59 15.94
C PRO A 39 36.23 1.98 14.56
N VAL A 40 37.22 1.12 14.36
CA VAL A 40 37.39 0.35 13.12
C VAL A 40 36.15 -0.57 13.03
N LEU A 41 35.18 -0.18 12.22
CA LEU A 41 34.24 -1.16 11.68
C LEU A 41 35.09 -2.10 10.83
N ALA A 42 35.21 -3.35 11.27
CA ALA A 42 35.99 -4.35 10.58
C ALA A 42 35.55 -4.40 9.10
N ASP A 43 36.52 -4.39 8.19
CA ASP A 43 36.27 -4.59 6.76
C ASP A 43 35.41 -5.86 6.60
N GLY A 44 34.17 -5.72 6.19
CA GLY A 44 33.21 -6.83 6.03
C GLY A 44 31.86 -6.67 6.72
N MET A 45 31.64 -5.64 7.57
CA MET A 45 30.33 -5.38 8.17
C MET A 45 29.39 -4.61 7.21
N GLY A 46 29.17 -5.14 6.03
CA GLY A 46 28.09 -4.74 5.14
C GLY A 46 26.95 -5.78 5.18
N CYS A 47 26.01 -5.66 4.29
CA CYS A 47 24.88 -6.61 4.12
C CYS A 47 25.30 -8.07 3.87
N HIS A 48 26.60 -8.34 3.79
CA HIS A 48 27.22 -9.64 3.54
C HIS A 48 28.16 -10.09 4.66
N ALA A 49 28.05 -9.49 5.86
CA ALA A 49 28.80 -9.97 7.03
C ALA A 49 28.49 -11.45 7.26
N GLY A 50 29.51 -12.27 7.47
CA GLY A 50 29.34 -13.70 7.72
C GLY A 50 28.51 -13.96 8.98
N ALA A 51 27.84 -15.10 9.04
CA ALA A 51 26.98 -15.48 10.17
C ALA A 51 27.70 -15.36 11.53
N ASP A 52 29.00 -15.72 11.58
CA ASP A 52 29.82 -15.64 12.78
C ASP A 52 30.07 -14.20 13.26
N GLU A 53 30.21 -13.24 12.33
CA GLU A 53 30.39 -11.83 12.67
C GLU A 53 29.08 -11.19 13.12
N MET A 54 27.96 -11.58 12.50
CA MET A 54 26.62 -11.16 12.93
C MET A 54 26.31 -11.70 14.35
N GLU A 55 26.62 -12.95 14.63
CA GLU A 55 26.45 -13.54 15.95
C GLU A 55 27.35 -12.87 17.00
N LYS A 56 28.57 -12.52 16.64
CA LYS A 56 29.49 -11.80 17.51
C LYS A 56 28.99 -10.36 17.78
N ALA A 57 28.49 -9.67 16.76
CA ALA A 57 27.89 -8.35 16.92
C ALA A 57 26.62 -8.40 17.78
N ALA A 58 25.76 -9.39 17.61
CA ALA A 58 24.57 -9.62 18.43
C ALA A 58 24.93 -9.92 19.90
N ARG A 59 25.96 -10.73 20.15
CA ARG A 59 26.45 -11.02 21.51
C ARG A 59 27.05 -9.77 22.18
N MET A 60 27.70 -8.87 21.44
CA MET A 60 28.21 -7.60 21.97
C MET A 60 27.07 -6.60 22.23
N ALA A 61 26.10 -6.51 21.34
CA ALA A 61 24.91 -5.68 21.53
C ALA A 61 24.09 -6.11 22.76
N GLY A 62 23.92 -7.43 22.97
CA GLY A 62 23.20 -8.00 24.11
C GLY A 62 23.87 -7.80 25.48
N LYS A 63 25.01 -7.09 25.56
CA LYS A 63 25.70 -6.76 26.83
C LYS A 63 25.55 -5.29 27.24
N SER A 64 24.78 -4.52 26.50
CA SER A 64 24.57 -3.09 26.79
C SER A 64 23.34 -2.92 27.69
N GLU A 65 23.54 -2.38 28.93
CA GLU A 65 22.42 -2.06 29.82
C GLU A 65 21.40 -1.11 29.16
N ILE A 66 21.84 -0.24 28.28
CA ILE A 66 20.98 0.68 27.51
C ILE A 66 20.11 -0.09 26.54
N LEU A 67 20.66 -1.08 25.82
CA LEU A 67 19.91 -1.91 24.89
C LEU A 67 18.96 -2.85 25.64
N ASP A 68 19.37 -3.39 26.78
CA ASP A 68 18.52 -4.19 27.65
C ASP A 68 17.37 -3.36 28.24
N GLN A 69 17.63 -2.11 28.60
CA GLN A 69 16.58 -1.19 29.02
C GLN A 69 15.65 -0.85 27.88
N TYR A 70 16.18 -0.54 26.69
CA TYR A 70 15.40 -0.27 25.49
C TYR A 70 14.50 -1.47 25.11
N ALA A 71 15.05 -2.69 25.15
CA ALA A 71 14.28 -3.91 24.89
C ALA A 71 13.16 -4.16 25.91
N ARG A 72 13.36 -3.72 27.19
CA ARG A 72 12.29 -3.79 28.22
C ARG A 72 11.21 -2.74 28.00
N ASP A 73 11.61 -1.53 27.63
CA ASP A 73 10.68 -0.40 27.45
C ASP A 73 9.93 -0.48 26.12
N TYR A 74 10.55 -1.09 25.11
CA TYR A 74 10.02 -1.27 23.75
C TYR A 74 10.18 -2.73 23.30
N PRO A 75 9.42 -3.67 23.88
CA PRO A 75 9.60 -5.11 23.66
C PRO A 75 9.28 -5.54 22.22
N GLN A 76 8.59 -4.71 21.44
CA GLN A 76 8.26 -4.99 20.04
C GLN A 76 8.33 -3.70 19.22
N GLY A 77 9.38 -3.57 18.41
CA GLY A 77 9.45 -2.57 17.36
C GLY A 77 8.72 -3.02 16.08
N PRO A 78 8.38 -2.08 15.18
CA PRO A 78 7.68 -2.43 13.94
C PRO A 78 8.48 -3.33 12.99
N HIS A 79 9.78 -3.54 13.26
CA HIS A 79 10.65 -4.39 12.47
C HIS A 79 11.24 -5.58 13.21
N ASP A 80 10.98 -5.70 14.50
CA ASP A 80 11.55 -6.81 15.29
C ASP A 80 11.02 -8.16 14.81
N LYS A 81 9.83 -8.16 14.21
CA LYS A 81 9.16 -9.35 13.69
C LYS A 81 8.47 -9.05 12.35
N PRO A 82 9.23 -8.73 11.29
CA PRO A 82 8.64 -8.33 10.01
C PRO A 82 7.92 -9.51 9.37
N GLN A 83 6.69 -9.29 8.94
CA GLN A 83 5.89 -10.26 8.17
C GLN A 83 5.94 -9.99 6.67
N SER A 84 6.48 -8.84 6.24
CA SER A 84 6.46 -8.42 4.85
C SER A 84 7.77 -7.81 4.39
N MET A 85 7.88 -7.60 3.09
CA MET A 85 8.91 -6.75 2.50
C MET A 85 8.76 -5.29 2.99
N CYS A 86 9.78 -4.47 2.70
CA CYS A 86 9.78 -3.05 3.05
C CYS A 86 8.44 -2.38 2.68
N PRO A 87 7.74 -1.76 3.62
CA PRO A 87 6.44 -1.15 3.39
C PRO A 87 6.47 -0.01 2.38
N ALA A 88 7.61 0.67 2.19
CA ALA A 88 7.78 1.70 1.16
C ALA A 88 7.44 1.22 -0.26
N PHE A 89 7.47 -0.09 -0.51
CA PHE A 89 6.99 -0.67 -1.76
C PHE A 89 5.51 -0.35 -2.01
N GLY A 90 4.69 -0.27 -0.95
CA GLY A 90 3.29 0.11 -1.06
C GLY A 90 3.11 1.52 -1.62
N SER A 91 3.80 2.53 -1.08
CA SER A 91 3.75 3.91 -1.60
C SER A 91 4.31 4.02 -3.02
N LEU A 92 5.42 3.32 -3.30
CA LEU A 92 5.99 3.30 -4.65
C LEU A 92 4.98 2.79 -5.69
N ARG A 93 4.22 1.73 -5.37
CA ARG A 93 3.18 1.22 -6.27
C ARG A 93 2.08 2.24 -6.55
N VAL A 94 1.71 3.06 -5.58
CA VAL A 94 0.72 4.15 -5.77
C VAL A 94 1.26 5.18 -6.75
N GLY A 95 2.49 5.68 -6.55
CA GLY A 95 3.10 6.67 -7.44
C GLY A 95 3.29 6.14 -8.87
N LEU A 96 3.76 4.89 -9.01
CA LEU A 96 3.97 4.26 -10.31
C LEU A 96 2.68 3.95 -11.07
N ARG A 97 1.55 3.82 -10.37
CA ARG A 97 0.24 3.63 -11.00
C ARG A 97 -0.24 4.89 -11.72
N MET A 98 0.08 6.07 -11.19
CA MET A 98 -0.42 7.34 -11.73
C MET A 98 0.31 7.74 -13.00
N ARG A 99 -0.44 8.05 -14.05
CA ARG A 99 0.09 8.62 -15.28
C ARG A 99 0.59 10.03 -14.99
N ARG A 100 1.62 10.45 -15.71
CA ARG A 100 2.19 11.80 -15.58
C ARG A 100 2.61 12.18 -14.14
N VAL A 101 2.99 11.17 -13.35
CA VAL A 101 3.60 11.36 -12.03
C VAL A 101 5.00 10.77 -12.05
N ALA A 102 5.99 11.61 -11.72
CA ALA A 102 7.35 11.16 -11.45
C ALA A 102 7.45 10.70 -10.00
N THR A 103 8.16 9.61 -9.76
CA THR A 103 8.45 9.12 -8.41
C THR A 103 9.93 9.17 -8.15
N VAL A 104 10.34 9.86 -7.08
CA VAL A 104 11.73 10.05 -6.66
C VAL A 104 11.91 9.43 -5.28
N LEU A 105 12.88 8.55 -5.14
CA LEU A 105 13.23 7.92 -3.87
C LEU A 105 14.52 8.54 -3.31
N SER A 106 14.48 8.96 -2.07
CA SER A 106 15.67 9.32 -1.29
C SER A 106 15.95 8.24 -0.27
N GLY A 107 17.11 7.59 -0.37
CA GLY A 107 17.42 6.44 0.47
C GLY A 107 18.77 5.82 0.15
N SER A 108 19.04 4.64 0.73
CA SER A 108 20.25 3.91 0.38
C SER A 108 20.07 3.22 -0.98
N ALA A 109 21.18 3.06 -1.73
CA ALA A 109 21.17 2.43 -3.05
C ALA A 109 20.56 1.01 -3.03
N CYS A 110 20.83 0.22 -1.99
CA CYS A 110 20.29 -1.12 -1.87
C CYS A 110 18.76 -1.13 -1.69
N CYS A 111 18.21 -0.19 -0.91
CA CYS A 111 16.75 -0.04 -0.76
C CYS A 111 16.10 0.36 -2.07
N VAL A 112 16.66 1.34 -2.76
CA VAL A 112 16.13 1.81 -4.06
C VAL A 112 16.20 0.71 -5.10
N TYR A 113 17.34 -0.02 -5.18
CA TYR A 113 17.46 -1.15 -6.07
C TYR A 113 16.43 -2.24 -5.80
N GLY A 114 16.26 -2.64 -4.53
CA GLY A 114 15.26 -3.64 -4.15
C GLY A 114 13.84 -3.22 -4.50
N LEU A 115 13.46 -1.99 -4.18
CA LEU A 115 12.13 -1.46 -4.48
C LEU A 115 11.86 -1.36 -5.99
N THR A 116 12.84 -0.90 -6.78
CA THR A 116 12.68 -0.80 -8.24
C THR A 116 12.66 -2.18 -8.90
N PHE A 117 13.50 -3.11 -8.46
CA PHE A 117 13.49 -4.48 -8.96
C PHE A 117 12.13 -5.14 -8.76
N VAL A 118 11.58 -5.07 -7.55
CA VAL A 118 10.26 -5.64 -7.24
C VAL A 118 9.17 -4.94 -8.07
N SER A 119 9.27 -3.62 -8.28
CA SER A 119 8.32 -2.88 -9.13
C SER A 119 8.32 -3.39 -10.57
N HIS A 120 9.49 -3.68 -11.14
CA HIS A 120 9.60 -4.26 -12.48
C HIS A 120 9.03 -5.67 -12.54
N PHE A 121 9.28 -6.49 -11.52
CA PHE A 121 8.74 -7.84 -11.42
C PHE A 121 7.19 -7.84 -11.45
N TYR A 122 6.56 -6.85 -10.80
CA TYR A 122 5.11 -6.67 -10.84
C TYR A 122 4.61 -5.85 -12.05
N GLY A 123 5.42 -5.68 -13.08
CA GLY A 123 5.03 -5.08 -14.36
C GLY A 123 5.01 -3.55 -14.39
N ALA A 124 5.50 -2.87 -13.38
CA ALA A 124 5.67 -1.43 -13.40
C ALA A 124 6.84 -1.05 -14.31
N ARG A 125 6.55 -0.45 -15.48
CA ARG A 125 7.55 -0.10 -16.51
C ARG A 125 8.01 1.36 -16.44
N ARG A 126 7.67 2.09 -15.37
CA ARG A 126 8.04 3.50 -15.23
C ARG A 126 9.37 3.64 -14.52
N SER A 127 10.13 4.63 -14.94
CA SER A 127 11.38 4.99 -14.28
C SER A 127 11.12 5.56 -12.90
N VAL A 128 12.00 5.21 -11.95
CA VAL A 128 12.03 5.74 -10.60
C VAL A 128 13.27 6.61 -10.49
N GLY A 129 13.09 7.87 -10.10
CA GLY A 129 14.17 8.78 -9.78
C GLY A 129 14.86 8.35 -8.47
N TYR A 130 16.14 8.62 -8.36
CA TYR A 130 16.91 8.30 -7.18
C TYR A 130 17.84 9.44 -6.79
N VAL A 131 17.70 9.92 -5.56
CA VAL A 131 18.64 10.87 -4.95
C VAL A 131 19.49 10.12 -3.93
N PRO A 132 20.77 9.83 -4.25
CA PRO A 132 21.66 9.14 -3.36
C PRO A 132 22.11 10.03 -2.20
N PHE A 133 22.50 9.43 -1.09
CA PHE A 133 23.17 10.11 0.01
C PHE A 133 24.45 9.38 0.41
N ASN A 134 25.32 10.12 1.06
CA ASN A 134 26.48 9.62 1.79
C ASN A 134 26.53 10.27 3.18
N SER A 135 27.51 9.91 3.99
CA SER A 135 27.64 10.46 5.35
C SER A 135 27.83 11.98 5.36
N GLU A 136 28.53 12.54 4.37
CA GLU A 136 28.76 13.98 4.25
C GLU A 136 27.44 14.71 3.96
N THR A 137 26.66 14.28 2.97
CA THR A 137 25.41 14.94 2.60
C THR A 137 24.37 14.88 3.72
N LEU A 138 24.38 13.80 4.52
CA LEU A 138 23.50 13.69 5.69
C LEU A 138 23.91 14.67 6.82
N VAL A 139 25.19 14.69 7.17
CA VAL A 139 25.70 15.53 8.28
C VAL A 139 25.64 17.02 7.94
N THR A 140 25.92 17.39 6.71
CA THR A 140 25.91 18.79 6.26
C THR A 140 24.51 19.32 5.91
N GLY A 141 23.48 18.45 5.86
CA GLY A 141 22.13 18.82 5.39
C GLY A 141 22.02 18.96 3.86
N LYS A 142 23.08 18.70 3.12
CA LYS A 142 23.15 18.86 1.66
C LYS A 142 22.16 17.93 0.93
N LEU A 143 21.77 16.81 1.54
CA LEU A 143 20.80 15.89 0.94
C LEU A 143 19.47 16.59 0.62
N PHE A 144 19.00 17.51 1.46
CA PHE A 144 17.80 18.29 1.15
C PHE A 144 17.98 19.18 -0.08
N GLU A 145 19.17 19.80 -0.24
CA GLU A 145 19.48 20.61 -1.41
C GLU A 145 19.55 19.76 -2.67
N ASP A 146 20.18 18.57 -2.61
CA ASP A 146 20.25 17.63 -3.72
C ASP A 146 18.85 17.14 -4.15
N ILE A 147 17.94 16.89 -3.19
CA ILE A 147 16.54 16.55 -3.47
C ILE A 147 15.84 17.74 -4.15
N ARG A 148 15.94 18.93 -3.59
CA ARG A 148 15.32 20.14 -4.14
C ARG A 148 15.78 20.41 -5.57
N ASP A 149 17.08 20.34 -5.82
CA ASP A 149 17.65 20.60 -7.13
C ASP A 149 17.20 19.54 -8.15
N SER A 150 17.14 18.25 -7.73
CA SER A 150 16.60 17.16 -8.56
C SER A 150 15.13 17.36 -8.90
N VAL A 151 14.32 17.85 -7.97
CA VAL A 151 12.90 18.13 -8.20
C VAL A 151 12.75 19.31 -9.18
N HIS A 152 13.56 20.37 -9.06
CA HIS A 152 13.58 21.47 -10.01
C HIS A 152 13.98 21.03 -11.43
N GLU A 153 14.95 20.14 -11.56
CA GLU A 153 15.37 19.60 -12.85
C GLU A 153 14.27 18.72 -13.50
N LEU A 154 13.49 17.99 -12.70
CA LEU A 154 12.44 17.12 -13.18
C LEU A 154 11.13 17.85 -13.48
N ALA A 155 10.91 19.05 -12.95
CA ALA A 155 9.65 19.78 -13.06
C ALA A 155 9.41 20.26 -14.52
N ASP A 156 8.74 19.41 -15.29
CA ASP A 156 8.38 19.64 -16.69
C ASP A 156 6.86 19.41 -16.85
N PRO A 157 6.04 20.47 -16.97
CA PRO A 157 4.58 20.37 -17.02
C PRO A 157 4.09 19.67 -18.30
N ASP A 158 4.91 19.59 -19.35
CA ASP A 158 4.57 18.82 -20.55
C ASP A 158 4.64 17.30 -20.28
N LYS A 159 5.39 16.87 -19.28
CA LYS A 159 5.60 15.46 -18.92
C LYS A 159 4.86 15.05 -17.65
N TYR A 160 4.83 15.91 -16.64
CA TYR A 160 4.36 15.54 -15.30
C TYR A 160 3.30 16.51 -14.77
N ASP A 161 2.28 15.94 -14.15
CA ASP A 161 1.28 16.66 -13.36
C ASP A 161 1.73 16.80 -11.89
N ALA A 162 2.55 15.85 -11.42
CA ALA A 162 3.13 15.87 -10.10
C ALA A 162 4.46 15.10 -9.99
N ILE A 163 5.26 15.47 -9.01
CA ILE A 163 6.46 14.76 -8.58
C ILE A 163 6.24 14.30 -7.13
N VAL A 164 6.35 12.98 -6.90
CA VAL A 164 6.31 12.40 -5.56
C VAL A 164 7.74 12.16 -5.09
N VAL A 165 8.10 12.75 -3.97
CA VAL A 165 9.39 12.53 -3.31
C VAL A 165 9.17 11.70 -2.05
N THR A 166 9.83 10.55 -1.96
CA THR A 166 9.71 9.65 -0.82
C THR A 166 11.04 9.53 -0.08
N ASN A 167 11.09 10.00 1.16
CA ASN A 167 12.16 9.67 2.08
C ASN A 167 11.98 8.24 2.60
N LEU A 168 13.01 7.42 2.43
CA LEU A 168 13.12 6.10 3.05
C LEU A 168 13.70 6.21 4.47
N CYS A 169 14.07 5.08 5.10
CA CYS A 169 14.47 5.02 6.51
C CYS A 169 15.55 6.04 6.91
N VAL A 170 16.68 6.11 6.19
CA VAL A 170 17.81 6.92 6.60
C VAL A 170 17.54 8.42 6.46
N PRO A 171 17.05 8.96 5.34
CA PRO A 171 16.68 10.36 5.23
C PRO A 171 15.63 10.79 6.27
N THR A 172 14.61 9.95 6.51
CA THR A 172 13.60 10.23 7.54
C THR A 172 14.23 10.29 8.95
N ALA A 173 15.05 9.29 9.30
CA ALA A 173 15.74 9.27 10.61
C ALA A 173 16.70 10.44 10.78
N SER A 174 17.28 10.94 9.70
CA SER A 174 18.16 12.12 9.70
C SER A 174 17.39 13.44 9.67
N GLY A 175 16.06 13.40 9.63
CA GLY A 175 15.21 14.59 9.69
C GLY A 175 15.24 15.46 8.42
N VAL A 176 15.48 14.87 7.24
CA VAL A 176 15.44 15.59 5.95
C VAL A 176 14.04 16.17 5.73
N PRO A 177 13.88 17.51 5.66
CA PRO A 177 12.59 18.16 5.83
C PRO A 177 11.84 18.34 4.50
N LEU A 178 11.25 17.29 3.92
CA LEU A 178 10.50 17.39 2.64
C LEU A 178 9.37 18.43 2.66
N ARG A 179 8.86 18.78 3.86
CA ARG A 179 7.86 19.85 4.03
C ARG A 179 8.34 21.25 3.64
N LEU A 180 9.66 21.44 3.43
CA LEU A 180 10.26 22.70 2.97
C LEU A 180 10.42 22.75 1.45
N LEU A 181 10.09 21.68 0.73
CA LEU A 181 9.96 21.76 -0.72
C LEU A 181 8.79 22.69 -1.07
N PRO A 182 8.87 23.44 -2.18
CA PRO A 182 7.73 24.21 -2.65
C PRO A 182 6.56 23.26 -2.98
N ASP A 183 5.33 23.73 -2.79
CA ASP A 183 4.14 22.94 -3.14
C ASP A 183 4.03 22.71 -4.66
N GLU A 184 4.55 23.66 -5.47
CA GLU A 184 4.49 23.63 -6.92
C GLU A 184 5.77 24.24 -7.54
N ILE A 185 6.23 23.68 -8.65
CA ILE A 185 7.33 24.20 -9.46
C ILE A 185 6.88 24.18 -10.93
N ASP A 186 6.86 25.35 -11.58
CA ASP A 186 6.51 25.51 -12.99
C ASP A 186 5.20 24.81 -13.42
N GLY A 187 4.20 24.77 -12.53
CA GLY A 187 2.91 24.12 -12.78
C GLY A 187 2.90 22.61 -12.44
N VAL A 188 4.00 22.07 -11.93
CA VAL A 188 4.11 20.66 -11.46
C VAL A 188 4.00 20.61 -9.96
N ARG A 189 3.08 19.84 -9.43
CA ARG A 189 2.83 19.64 -7.99
C ARG A 189 3.94 18.84 -7.35
N ILE A 190 4.34 19.20 -6.14
CA ILE A 190 5.37 18.48 -5.39
C ILE A 190 4.74 17.87 -4.15
N VAL A 191 4.81 16.54 -4.05
CA VAL A 191 4.28 15.77 -2.92
C VAL A 191 5.42 15.05 -2.20
N GLY A 192 5.81 15.58 -1.05
CA GLY A 192 6.85 14.97 -0.19
C GLY A 192 6.21 14.06 0.86
N ILE A 193 6.72 12.84 1.00
CA ILE A 193 6.29 11.88 2.03
C ILE A 193 7.46 11.19 2.70
N ASP A 194 7.28 10.84 3.97
CA ASP A 194 8.21 10.00 4.72
C ASP A 194 7.61 8.60 4.87
N VAL A 195 8.31 7.58 4.39
CA VAL A 195 7.88 6.18 4.48
C VAL A 195 9.02 5.32 5.04
N PRO A 196 9.38 5.56 6.31
CA PRO A 196 10.41 4.77 6.96
C PRO A 196 9.86 3.42 7.37
N GLY A 197 10.60 2.37 7.07
CA GLY A 197 10.22 1.03 7.47
C GLY A 197 10.11 0.83 8.99
N PHE A 198 10.79 1.64 9.79
CA PHE A 198 10.68 1.61 11.26
C PHE A 198 9.42 2.31 11.80
N GLY A 199 8.70 3.07 10.97
CA GLY A 199 7.51 3.84 11.40
C GLY A 199 6.23 3.40 10.72
N ILE A 200 6.31 2.67 9.62
CA ILE A 200 5.16 2.21 8.82
C ILE A 200 5.27 0.70 8.65
N PRO A 201 4.48 -0.10 9.38
CA PRO A 201 4.69 -1.54 9.44
C PRO A 201 4.12 -2.33 8.25
N THR A 202 3.17 -1.78 7.47
CA THR A 202 2.51 -2.54 6.40
C THR A 202 2.51 -1.82 5.06
N HIS A 203 2.38 -2.58 3.98
CA HIS A 203 2.19 -2.03 2.62
C HIS A 203 0.90 -1.21 2.52
N ALA A 204 -0.16 -1.64 3.17
CA ALA A 204 -1.43 -0.94 3.20
C ALA A 204 -1.29 0.47 3.78
N GLU A 205 -0.60 0.59 4.92
CA GLU A 205 -0.34 1.90 5.55
C GLU A 205 0.57 2.78 4.68
N ALA A 206 1.56 2.20 4.02
CA ALA A 206 2.42 2.95 3.09
C ALA A 206 1.67 3.44 1.83
N LYS A 207 0.74 2.63 1.30
CA LYS A 207 -0.17 3.07 0.22
C LYS A 207 -1.03 4.24 0.67
N ASP A 208 -1.56 4.15 1.89
CA ASP A 208 -2.41 5.18 2.50
C ASP A 208 -1.67 6.50 2.73
N VAL A 209 -0.40 6.47 3.15
CA VAL A 209 0.42 7.68 3.34
C VAL A 209 0.47 8.50 2.05
N LEU A 210 0.75 7.88 0.91
CA LEU A 210 0.81 8.60 -0.36
C LEU A 210 -0.58 8.99 -0.87
N ALA A 211 -1.56 8.08 -0.81
CA ALA A 211 -2.91 8.37 -1.25
C ALA A 211 -3.53 9.52 -0.43
N GLY A 212 -3.32 9.52 0.89
CA GLY A 212 -3.76 10.60 1.77
C GLY A 212 -3.08 11.93 1.46
N ALA A 213 -1.75 11.92 1.23
CA ALA A 213 -1.01 13.13 0.88
C ALA A 213 -1.50 13.75 -0.44
N MET A 214 -1.74 12.92 -1.46
CA MET A 214 -2.29 13.37 -2.74
C MET A 214 -3.72 13.90 -2.62
N LEU A 215 -4.59 13.22 -1.86
CA LEU A 215 -5.95 13.70 -1.61
C LEU A 215 -5.96 15.01 -0.82
N ASN A 216 -5.09 15.16 0.17
CA ASN A 216 -4.93 16.42 0.91
C ASN A 216 -4.55 17.57 -0.02
N TYR A 217 -3.60 17.34 -0.92
CA TYR A 217 -3.20 18.32 -1.91
C TYR A 217 -4.38 18.69 -2.82
N ALA A 218 -5.02 17.69 -3.43
CA ALA A 218 -6.15 17.88 -4.33
C ALA A 218 -7.33 18.59 -3.63
N ARG A 219 -7.64 18.27 -2.37
CA ARG A 219 -8.68 18.96 -1.58
C ARG A 219 -8.36 20.43 -1.40
N LYS A 220 -7.12 20.78 -1.10
CA LYS A 220 -6.71 22.20 -0.99
C LYS A 220 -6.84 22.93 -2.33
N GLU A 221 -6.54 22.28 -3.45
CA GLU A 221 -6.76 22.88 -4.77
C GLU A 221 -8.25 23.13 -5.05
N VAL A 222 -9.13 22.18 -4.72
CA VAL A 222 -10.59 22.32 -4.84
C VAL A 222 -11.10 23.46 -3.96
N GLU A 223 -10.60 23.59 -2.73
CA GLU A 223 -10.95 24.67 -1.81
C GLU A 223 -10.45 26.05 -2.29
N ALA A 224 -9.31 26.08 -3.00
CA ALA A 224 -8.72 27.31 -3.52
C ALA A 224 -9.42 27.86 -4.77
N GLY A 225 -10.11 27.01 -5.55
CA GLY A 225 -10.80 27.45 -6.76
C GLY A 225 -11.22 26.35 -7.72
N PRO A 226 -11.62 26.73 -8.94
CA PRO A 226 -12.05 25.78 -9.95
C PRO A 226 -10.92 24.84 -10.37
N VAL A 227 -11.22 23.54 -10.45
CA VAL A 227 -10.29 22.50 -10.88
C VAL A 227 -10.72 21.91 -12.24
N PRO A 228 -9.78 21.30 -13.00
CA PRO A 228 -10.11 20.65 -14.27
C PRO A 228 -11.15 19.54 -14.10
N ALA A 229 -12.13 19.51 -15.01
CA ALA A 229 -13.09 18.42 -15.05
C ALA A 229 -12.43 17.08 -15.42
N PRO A 230 -13.00 15.93 -14.99
CA PRO A 230 -12.50 14.62 -15.34
C PRO A 230 -12.59 14.37 -16.86
N GLU A 231 -11.69 13.52 -17.37
CA GLU A 231 -11.80 13.00 -18.73
C GLU A 231 -13.04 12.12 -18.84
N GLY A 232 -13.91 12.40 -19.78
CA GLY A 232 -15.19 11.67 -19.93
C GLY A 232 -16.41 12.36 -19.32
N GLY A 233 -16.20 13.55 -18.71
CA GLY A 233 -17.29 14.35 -18.17
C GLY A 233 -17.73 13.93 -16.76
N VAL A 234 -18.69 14.66 -16.23
CA VAL A 234 -19.31 14.37 -14.91
C VAL A 234 -20.48 13.41 -15.11
N SER A 235 -20.61 12.43 -14.24
CA SER A 235 -21.74 11.49 -14.27
C SER A 235 -23.07 12.21 -13.98
N ASP A 236 -24.12 11.90 -14.72
CA ASP A 236 -25.49 12.37 -14.44
C ASP A 236 -26.08 11.73 -13.18
N ARG A 237 -25.45 10.70 -12.65
CA ARG A 237 -25.88 9.98 -11.43
C ARG A 237 -24.92 10.25 -10.30
N PRO A 238 -25.39 10.27 -9.05
CA PRO A 238 -24.50 10.35 -7.90
C PRO A 238 -23.48 9.21 -7.92
N THR A 239 -22.22 9.53 -7.59
CA THR A 239 -21.11 8.60 -7.67
C THR A 239 -20.70 8.08 -6.30
N VAL A 240 -20.17 6.85 -6.28
CA VAL A 240 -19.51 6.24 -5.13
C VAL A 240 -18.03 6.07 -5.46
N THR A 241 -17.15 6.76 -4.74
CA THR A 241 -15.70 6.56 -4.84
C THR A 241 -15.31 5.28 -4.13
N MET A 242 -14.49 4.44 -4.81
CA MET A 242 -13.95 3.21 -4.24
C MET A 242 -12.61 3.49 -3.58
N LEU A 243 -12.51 3.38 -2.26
CA LEU A 243 -11.26 3.57 -1.54
C LEU A 243 -10.58 2.24 -1.29
N GLY A 244 -9.52 1.99 -2.04
CA GLY A 244 -8.70 0.79 -1.98
C GLY A 244 -9.03 -0.23 -3.07
N GLU A 245 -8.08 -1.12 -3.26
CA GLU A 245 -8.17 -2.34 -4.06
C GLU A 245 -7.69 -3.48 -3.18
N MET A 246 -8.51 -4.48 -2.97
CA MET A 246 -8.18 -5.56 -2.05
C MET A 246 -8.88 -6.84 -2.45
N PHE A 247 -8.10 -7.90 -2.68
CA PHE A 247 -8.68 -9.23 -2.88
C PHE A 247 -9.53 -9.64 -1.66
N PRO A 248 -10.71 -10.23 -1.82
CA PRO A 248 -11.37 -10.59 -3.08
C PRO A 248 -12.29 -9.52 -3.68
N ALA A 249 -12.25 -8.30 -3.18
CA ALA A 249 -13.11 -7.19 -3.59
C ALA A 249 -12.52 -6.44 -4.80
N ASP A 250 -13.05 -6.65 -5.98
CA ASP A 250 -12.66 -5.92 -7.20
C ASP A 250 -13.52 -4.66 -7.36
N PRO A 251 -12.95 -3.44 -7.34
CA PRO A 251 -13.70 -2.20 -7.47
C PRO A 251 -14.51 -2.08 -8.75
N MET A 252 -14.06 -2.68 -9.86
CA MET A 252 -14.79 -2.62 -11.13
C MET A 252 -16.04 -3.50 -11.08
N ILE A 253 -15.93 -4.67 -10.48
CA ILE A 253 -17.09 -5.58 -10.28
C ILE A 253 -18.08 -4.95 -9.31
N ILE A 254 -17.57 -4.41 -8.20
CA ILE A 254 -18.38 -3.71 -7.18
C ILE A 254 -19.15 -2.55 -7.81
N GLY A 255 -18.51 -1.79 -8.71
CA GLY A 255 -19.14 -0.68 -9.42
C GLY A 255 -20.42 -1.06 -10.18
N GLN A 256 -20.49 -2.31 -10.67
CA GLN A 256 -21.70 -2.81 -11.36
C GLN A 256 -22.88 -2.99 -10.41
N MET A 257 -22.63 -3.24 -9.12
CA MET A 257 -23.68 -3.40 -8.11
C MET A 257 -24.40 -2.08 -7.78
N LEU A 258 -23.83 -0.94 -8.15
CA LEU A 258 -24.41 0.39 -7.91
C LEU A 258 -25.52 0.74 -8.91
N ALA A 259 -25.51 0.17 -10.10
CA ALA A 259 -26.47 0.51 -11.16
C ALA A 259 -27.95 0.30 -10.77
N PRO A 260 -28.37 -0.82 -10.14
CA PRO A 260 -29.75 -0.99 -9.66
C PRO A 260 -30.16 0.03 -8.59
N LEU A 261 -29.20 0.56 -7.84
CA LEU A 261 -29.43 1.65 -6.86
C LEU A 261 -29.56 3.02 -7.53
N GLY A 262 -29.36 3.13 -8.84
CA GLY A 262 -29.36 4.40 -9.59
C GLY A 262 -28.10 5.22 -9.34
N LEU A 263 -27.05 4.60 -8.86
CA LEU A 263 -25.75 5.19 -8.60
C LEU A 263 -24.75 4.83 -9.70
N ALA A 264 -23.63 5.54 -9.75
CA ALA A 264 -22.52 5.25 -10.65
C ALA A 264 -21.22 4.98 -9.85
N ALA A 265 -20.34 4.16 -10.41
CA ALA A 265 -18.99 4.04 -9.89
C ALA A 265 -18.22 5.33 -10.15
N GLY A 266 -17.63 5.86 -9.12
CA GLY A 266 -16.63 6.94 -9.18
C GLY A 266 -15.23 6.38 -9.39
N PRO A 267 -14.20 7.23 -9.26
CA PRO A 267 -12.80 6.80 -9.32
C PRO A 267 -12.45 5.76 -8.26
N VAL A 268 -11.39 5.01 -8.52
CA VAL A 268 -10.77 4.11 -7.55
C VAL A 268 -9.53 4.80 -6.97
N VAL A 269 -9.47 4.97 -5.67
CA VAL A 269 -8.29 5.50 -4.97
C VAL A 269 -7.45 4.32 -4.46
N PRO A 270 -6.17 4.24 -4.78
CA PRO A 270 -5.30 5.19 -5.51
C PRO A 270 -5.67 5.36 -6.98
N CYS A 271 -5.73 6.62 -7.42
CA CYS A 271 -6.14 7.01 -8.76
C CYS A 271 -5.08 6.71 -9.83
N ARG A 272 -5.46 6.83 -11.10
CA ARG A 272 -4.55 6.66 -12.24
C ARG A 272 -4.07 7.98 -12.82
N GLU A 273 -4.78 9.08 -12.55
CA GLU A 273 -4.49 10.43 -13.00
C GLU A 273 -4.80 11.42 -11.89
N TRP A 274 -4.09 12.55 -11.89
CA TRP A 274 -4.27 13.57 -10.85
C TRP A 274 -5.71 14.11 -10.81
N ARG A 275 -6.29 14.38 -11.99
CA ARG A 275 -7.66 14.91 -12.07
C ARG A 275 -8.74 13.97 -11.52
N GLU A 276 -8.49 12.66 -11.47
CA GLU A 276 -9.41 11.71 -10.83
C GLU A 276 -9.53 11.94 -9.33
N LEU A 277 -8.51 12.53 -8.68
CA LEU A 277 -8.57 12.89 -7.25
C LEU A 277 -9.67 13.92 -6.98
N TYR A 278 -9.86 14.89 -7.88
CA TYR A 278 -10.93 15.87 -7.74
C TYR A 278 -12.31 15.21 -7.85
N SER A 279 -12.47 14.33 -8.84
CA SER A 279 -13.72 13.58 -9.02
C SER A 279 -13.97 12.62 -7.85
N ALA A 280 -12.91 12.06 -7.26
CA ALA A 280 -13.01 11.23 -6.08
C ALA A 280 -13.53 12.03 -4.87
N LEU A 281 -13.07 13.27 -4.70
CA LEU A 281 -13.51 14.17 -3.65
C LEU A 281 -14.93 14.72 -3.88
N ASP A 282 -15.41 14.75 -5.12
CA ASP A 282 -16.76 15.20 -5.49
C ASP A 282 -17.79 14.06 -5.55
N CYS A 283 -17.59 12.99 -4.82
CA CYS A 283 -18.52 11.86 -4.75
C CYS A 283 -19.67 12.10 -3.76
N GLY A 284 -20.75 11.32 -3.89
CA GLY A 284 -21.85 11.30 -2.92
C GLY A 284 -21.51 10.49 -1.66
N ALA A 285 -20.69 9.44 -1.80
CA ALA A 285 -20.18 8.61 -0.71
C ALA A 285 -18.88 7.91 -1.10
N VAL A 286 -18.14 7.44 -0.11
CA VAL A 286 -16.91 6.66 -0.27
C VAL A 286 -17.14 5.24 0.24
N ALA A 287 -16.89 4.23 -0.58
CA ALA A 287 -16.84 2.85 -0.14
C ALA A 287 -15.42 2.50 0.30
N ALA A 288 -15.21 2.34 1.61
CA ALA A 288 -13.93 1.98 2.19
C ALA A 288 -13.67 0.48 2.03
N ILE A 289 -13.42 0.05 0.78
CA ILE A 289 -13.11 -1.35 0.44
C ILE A 289 -11.88 -1.81 1.21
N HIS A 290 -10.89 -0.94 1.35
CA HIS A 290 -9.71 -1.15 2.16
C HIS A 290 -9.86 -0.41 3.50
N PRO A 291 -10.21 -1.10 4.60
CA PRO A 291 -10.59 -0.47 5.86
C PRO A 291 -9.41 0.16 6.62
N PHE A 292 -8.19 0.06 6.09
CA PHE A 292 -6.96 0.54 6.72
C PHE A 292 -6.38 1.80 6.10
N TYR A 293 -7.05 2.39 5.11
CA TYR A 293 -6.63 3.65 4.49
C TYR A 293 -7.12 4.86 5.29
N THR A 294 -6.58 5.02 6.50
CA THR A 294 -7.05 6.01 7.48
C THR A 294 -6.67 7.45 7.13
N ALA A 295 -5.51 7.67 6.48
CA ALA A 295 -5.11 9.01 6.05
C ALA A 295 -5.99 9.51 4.89
N ALA A 296 -6.25 8.64 3.91
CA ALA A 296 -7.15 8.96 2.81
C ALA A 296 -8.60 9.22 3.31
N MET A 297 -9.10 8.40 4.25
CA MET A 297 -10.44 8.58 4.83
C MET A 297 -10.61 9.95 5.48
N ARG A 298 -9.61 10.44 6.22
CA ARG A 298 -9.64 11.76 6.85
C ARG A 298 -9.84 12.89 5.83
N GLU A 299 -9.29 12.76 4.64
CA GLU A 299 -9.45 13.77 3.59
C GLU A 299 -10.88 13.76 3.01
N PHE A 300 -11.51 12.59 2.90
CA PHE A 300 -12.91 12.47 2.51
C PHE A 300 -13.85 13.00 3.62
N GLU A 301 -13.58 12.69 4.87
CA GLU A 301 -14.31 13.24 6.01
C GLU A 301 -14.21 14.77 6.05
N ALA A 302 -13.00 15.33 5.84
CA ALA A 302 -12.77 16.76 5.73
C ALA A 302 -13.53 17.39 4.56
N ALA A 303 -13.71 16.65 3.46
CA ALA A 303 -14.54 17.06 2.32
C ALA A 303 -16.05 16.84 2.57
N GLY A 304 -16.46 16.37 3.76
CA GLY A 304 -17.85 16.13 4.13
C GLY A 304 -18.47 14.91 3.43
N ARG A 305 -17.67 13.92 3.02
CA ARG A 305 -18.18 12.74 2.32
C ARG A 305 -18.43 11.61 3.31
N PRO A 306 -19.64 11.01 3.32
CA PRO A 306 -19.92 9.84 4.15
C PRO A 306 -19.09 8.63 3.70
N ILE A 307 -18.58 7.85 4.66
CA ILE A 307 -17.78 6.67 4.41
C ILE A 307 -18.57 5.43 4.77
N VAL A 308 -18.69 4.52 3.81
CA VAL A 308 -19.33 3.22 3.97
C VAL A 308 -18.24 2.16 4.22
N PRO A 309 -18.25 1.49 5.37
CA PRO A 309 -17.22 0.52 5.74
C PRO A 309 -17.41 -0.81 5.00
N SER A 310 -16.33 -1.60 4.98
CA SER A 310 -16.30 -2.96 4.43
C SER A 310 -16.47 -3.01 2.90
N ALA A 311 -16.57 -4.22 2.37
CA ALA A 311 -16.71 -4.50 0.95
C ALA A 311 -17.79 -5.57 0.71
N PRO A 312 -18.44 -5.62 -0.47
CA PRO A 312 -19.45 -6.61 -0.80
C PRO A 312 -18.79 -7.96 -1.11
N VAL A 313 -18.36 -8.68 -0.08
CA VAL A 313 -17.74 -10.01 -0.15
C VAL A 313 -18.63 -11.03 0.53
N GLY A 314 -18.87 -12.15 -0.16
CA GLY A 314 -19.82 -13.17 0.28
C GLY A 314 -21.28 -12.71 0.20
N HIS A 315 -22.18 -13.53 0.69
CA HIS A 315 -23.62 -13.24 0.70
C HIS A 315 -23.99 -12.17 1.75
N ASP A 316 -23.59 -12.39 3.00
CA ASP A 316 -23.91 -11.49 4.11
C ASP A 316 -23.22 -10.14 3.96
N GLY A 317 -21.94 -10.13 3.52
CA GLY A 317 -21.20 -8.92 3.27
C GLY A 317 -21.79 -8.07 2.17
N THR A 318 -22.20 -8.69 1.06
CA THR A 318 -22.87 -7.98 -0.05
C THR A 318 -24.23 -7.41 0.38
N ALA A 319 -25.01 -8.18 1.13
CA ALA A 319 -26.30 -7.71 1.63
C ALA A 319 -26.14 -6.49 2.56
N ALA A 320 -25.21 -6.57 3.50
CA ALA A 320 -24.92 -5.46 4.44
C ALA A 320 -24.37 -4.22 3.73
N TRP A 321 -23.46 -4.41 2.78
CA TRP A 321 -22.85 -3.31 2.03
C TRP A 321 -23.86 -2.56 1.17
N LEU A 322 -24.75 -3.28 0.44
CA LEU A 322 -25.82 -2.64 -0.33
C LEU A 322 -26.79 -1.86 0.55
N ALA A 323 -27.09 -2.37 1.75
CA ALA A 323 -27.90 -1.65 2.73
C ALA A 323 -27.22 -0.35 3.21
N ALA A 324 -25.93 -0.41 3.56
CA ALA A 324 -25.14 0.73 4.01
C ALA A 324 -24.99 1.80 2.90
N ILE A 325 -24.79 1.40 1.65
CA ILE A 325 -24.81 2.33 0.50
C ILE A 325 -26.19 2.97 0.37
N GLY A 326 -27.26 2.19 0.49
CA GLY A 326 -28.63 2.71 0.46
C GLY A 326 -28.90 3.76 1.54
N GLU A 327 -28.43 3.51 2.75
CA GLU A 327 -28.52 4.43 3.88
C GLU A 327 -27.71 5.73 3.62
N ALA A 328 -26.47 5.61 3.16
CA ALA A 328 -25.62 6.77 2.86
C ALA A 328 -26.23 7.73 1.82
N PHE A 329 -27.05 7.22 0.91
CA PHE A 329 -27.76 8.01 -0.11
C PHE A 329 -29.24 8.25 0.22
N GLY A 330 -29.74 7.82 1.36
CA GLY A 330 -31.15 7.94 1.72
C GLY A 330 -32.09 7.24 0.75
N LEU A 331 -31.69 6.11 0.17
CA LEU A 331 -32.49 5.39 -0.82
C LEU A 331 -33.67 4.64 -0.16
N PRO A 332 -34.81 4.51 -0.87
CA PRO A 332 -35.94 3.71 -0.40
C PRO A 332 -35.56 2.23 -0.20
N ALA A 333 -36.13 1.60 0.83
CA ALA A 333 -35.82 0.21 1.19
C ALA A 333 -36.16 -0.82 0.06
N ASP A 334 -37.21 -0.56 -0.71
CA ASP A 334 -37.60 -1.38 -1.85
C ASP A 334 -36.54 -1.37 -2.97
N LYS A 335 -35.85 -0.22 -3.17
CA LYS A 335 -34.77 -0.10 -4.14
C LYS A 335 -33.53 -0.89 -3.71
N VAL A 336 -33.19 -0.82 -2.41
CA VAL A 336 -32.12 -1.63 -1.83
C VAL A 336 -32.42 -3.12 -1.93
N ALA A 337 -33.66 -3.52 -1.59
CA ALA A 337 -34.11 -4.90 -1.70
C ALA A 337 -34.08 -5.41 -3.16
N ALA A 338 -34.42 -4.58 -4.13
CA ALA A 338 -34.33 -4.91 -5.54
C ALA A 338 -32.88 -5.17 -5.97
N ALA A 339 -31.92 -4.34 -5.52
CA ALA A 339 -30.50 -4.55 -5.78
C ALA A 339 -29.98 -5.83 -5.10
N GLN A 340 -30.36 -6.08 -3.86
CA GLN A 340 -30.01 -7.32 -3.16
C GLN A 340 -30.55 -8.55 -3.91
N ASN A 341 -31.82 -8.53 -4.34
CA ASN A 341 -32.43 -9.61 -5.09
C ASN A 341 -31.77 -9.86 -6.46
N ALA A 342 -31.15 -8.86 -7.04
CA ALA A 342 -30.43 -9.00 -8.31
C ALA A 342 -29.10 -9.77 -8.16
N PHE A 343 -28.42 -9.67 -7.03
CA PHE A 343 -27.07 -10.24 -6.87
C PHE A 343 -26.99 -11.42 -5.88
N LEU A 344 -27.71 -11.36 -4.75
CA LEU A 344 -27.55 -12.36 -3.68
C LEU A 344 -27.86 -13.81 -4.09
N PRO A 345 -28.86 -14.11 -4.97
CA PRO A 345 -29.09 -15.47 -5.40
C PRO A 345 -27.92 -16.09 -6.17
N ALA A 346 -27.26 -15.30 -7.02
CA ALA A 346 -26.12 -15.77 -7.79
C ALA A 346 -24.89 -15.99 -6.88
N ILE A 347 -24.66 -15.09 -5.91
CA ILE A 347 -23.58 -15.22 -4.92
C ILE A 347 -23.80 -16.48 -4.07
N ARG A 348 -25.01 -16.70 -3.57
CA ARG A 348 -25.36 -17.91 -2.81
C ARG A 348 -25.11 -19.17 -3.61
N GLY A 349 -25.58 -19.22 -4.87
CA GLY A 349 -25.36 -20.38 -5.74
C GLY A 349 -23.86 -20.64 -6.01
N ALA A 350 -23.05 -19.59 -6.13
CA ALA A 350 -21.60 -19.73 -6.29
C ALA A 350 -20.93 -20.29 -5.02
N LEU A 351 -21.31 -19.81 -3.84
CA LEU A 351 -20.80 -20.30 -2.56
C LEU A 351 -21.17 -21.76 -2.31
N GLU A 352 -22.41 -22.14 -2.59
CA GLU A 352 -22.87 -23.53 -2.49
C GLU A 352 -22.16 -24.46 -3.47
N GLY A 353 -21.81 -23.95 -4.66
CA GLY A 353 -21.10 -24.71 -5.70
C GLY A 353 -19.59 -24.85 -5.44
N THR A 354 -19.02 -24.00 -4.55
CA THR A 354 -17.60 -24.01 -4.19
C THR A 354 -17.40 -24.34 -2.71
N ARG A 355 -18.09 -25.37 -2.22
CA ARG A 355 -17.97 -25.75 -0.82
C ARG A 355 -16.56 -26.16 -0.45
N ILE A 356 -16.08 -25.58 0.65
CA ILE A 356 -14.76 -25.85 1.24
C ILE A 356 -15.00 -26.53 2.59
N ASP A 357 -14.48 -27.74 2.76
CA ASP A 357 -14.48 -28.44 4.05
C ASP A 357 -13.07 -28.43 4.62
N GLY A 358 -12.93 -28.09 5.91
CA GLY A 358 -11.68 -28.11 6.62
C GLY A 358 -11.46 -26.89 7.52
N THR A 359 -10.47 -27.00 8.38
CA THR A 359 -10.05 -25.95 9.31
C THR A 359 -8.93 -25.11 8.68
N ILE A 360 -9.15 -23.81 8.54
CA ILE A 360 -8.22 -22.90 7.88
C ILE A 360 -7.84 -21.77 8.83
N THR A 361 -6.55 -21.47 8.94
CA THR A 361 -6.06 -20.23 9.58
C THR A 361 -5.57 -19.27 8.53
N LEU A 362 -5.77 -17.97 8.77
CA LEU A 362 -5.27 -16.91 7.92
C LEU A 362 -4.32 -16.02 8.68
N SER A 363 -3.26 -15.59 7.99
CA SER A 363 -2.37 -14.54 8.45
C SER A 363 -1.96 -13.67 7.26
N GLY A 364 -1.61 -12.40 7.52
CA GLY A 364 -1.18 -11.53 6.43
C GLY A 364 -0.95 -10.09 6.87
N TYR A 365 -0.59 -9.28 5.88
CA TYR A 365 -0.16 -7.88 6.09
C TYR A 365 -0.77 -6.88 5.09
N GLU A 366 -1.59 -7.35 4.17
CA GLU A 366 -2.25 -6.49 3.17
C GLU A 366 -3.62 -6.00 3.63
N GLY A 367 -4.23 -6.64 4.64
CA GLY A 367 -5.54 -6.26 5.18
C GLY A 367 -6.72 -7.01 4.60
N SER A 368 -6.51 -7.91 3.64
CA SER A 368 -7.56 -8.72 3.01
C SER A 368 -8.04 -9.89 3.88
N GLU A 369 -7.33 -10.20 4.93
CA GLU A 369 -7.49 -11.40 5.74
C GLU A 369 -8.91 -11.54 6.28
N LEU A 370 -9.52 -10.43 6.74
CA LEU A 370 -10.88 -10.44 7.29
C LEU A 370 -11.92 -10.78 6.22
N LEU A 371 -11.79 -10.21 5.02
CA LEU A 371 -12.72 -10.47 3.92
C LEU A 371 -12.57 -11.87 3.36
N VAL A 372 -11.33 -12.37 3.28
CA VAL A 372 -11.06 -13.74 2.85
C VAL A 372 -11.63 -14.73 3.87
N ALA A 373 -11.48 -14.47 5.17
CA ALA A 373 -12.06 -15.30 6.22
C ALA A 373 -13.58 -15.38 6.11
N ARG A 374 -14.27 -14.24 5.87
CA ARG A 374 -15.70 -14.21 5.63
C ARG A 374 -16.10 -15.10 4.45
N LEU A 375 -15.39 -14.96 3.33
CA LEU A 375 -15.65 -15.74 2.13
C LEU A 375 -15.48 -17.25 2.38
N LEU A 376 -14.41 -17.65 3.07
CA LEU A 376 -14.15 -19.05 3.40
C LEU A 376 -15.22 -19.63 4.31
N ILE A 377 -15.64 -18.89 5.34
CA ILE A 377 -16.72 -19.33 6.26
C ILE A 377 -18.05 -19.48 5.51
N GLU A 378 -18.42 -18.52 4.67
CA GLU A 378 -19.64 -18.62 3.87
C GLU A 378 -19.57 -19.75 2.84
N SER A 379 -18.38 -20.20 2.44
CA SER A 379 -18.14 -21.36 1.58
C SER A 379 -18.07 -22.69 2.36
N GLY A 380 -18.21 -22.67 3.69
CA GLY A 380 -18.30 -23.85 4.54
C GLY A 380 -17.05 -24.23 5.32
N ALA A 381 -15.95 -23.48 5.19
CA ALA A 381 -14.72 -23.71 5.97
C ALA A 381 -14.91 -23.32 7.44
N GLU A 382 -14.18 -23.99 8.33
CA GLU A 382 -14.00 -23.57 9.70
C GLU A 382 -12.77 -22.65 9.79
N VAL A 383 -12.96 -21.40 10.25
CA VAL A 383 -11.85 -20.43 10.39
C VAL A 383 -11.77 -19.99 11.85
N PRO A 384 -10.95 -20.65 12.69
CA PRO A 384 -10.85 -20.33 14.11
C PRO A 384 -9.95 -19.10 14.40
N TYR A 385 -9.07 -18.71 13.47
CA TYR A 385 -8.10 -17.63 13.68
C TYR A 385 -7.85 -16.84 12.40
N VAL A 386 -7.79 -15.53 12.58
CA VAL A 386 -7.34 -14.56 11.55
C VAL A 386 -6.36 -13.59 12.17
N GLY A 387 -5.10 -13.64 11.74
CA GLY A 387 -4.06 -12.67 12.04
C GLY A 387 -3.91 -11.64 10.93
N THR A 388 -3.76 -10.37 11.27
CA THR A 388 -3.42 -9.31 10.34
C THR A 388 -2.40 -8.36 10.96
N ALA A 389 -1.35 -8.00 10.21
CA ALA A 389 -0.40 -6.97 10.64
C ALA A 389 -1.01 -5.55 10.62
N CYS A 390 -2.17 -5.37 9.99
CA CYS A 390 -2.88 -4.11 9.95
C CYS A 390 -3.41 -3.68 11.33
N PRO A 391 -3.59 -2.35 11.55
CA PRO A 391 -4.14 -1.84 12.81
C PRO A 391 -5.64 -2.06 12.89
N LYS A 392 -6.19 -2.10 14.10
CA LYS A 392 -7.64 -2.04 14.30
C LYS A 392 -8.16 -0.64 13.91
N THR A 393 -9.17 -0.60 13.04
CA THR A 393 -9.83 0.63 12.62
C THR A 393 -11.34 0.55 12.81
N ALA A 394 -12.02 1.70 12.86
CA ALA A 394 -13.49 1.74 12.88
C ALA A 394 -14.10 1.09 11.63
N MET A 395 -13.45 1.24 10.48
CA MET A 395 -13.94 0.69 9.21
C MET A 395 -13.78 -0.84 9.12
N SER A 396 -12.89 -1.45 9.90
CA SER A 396 -12.75 -2.91 9.98
C SER A 396 -13.70 -3.56 11.00
N GLU A 397 -14.41 -2.75 11.78
CA GLU A 397 -15.29 -3.23 12.85
C GLU A 397 -16.44 -4.12 12.38
N PRO A 398 -17.16 -3.82 11.27
CA PRO A 398 -18.25 -4.69 10.81
C PRO A 398 -17.78 -6.10 10.47
N ASP A 399 -16.60 -6.23 9.82
CA ASP A 399 -16.03 -7.53 9.45
C ASP A 399 -15.54 -8.29 10.69
N ARG A 400 -14.86 -7.59 11.61
CA ARG A 400 -14.43 -8.15 12.88
C ARG A 400 -15.63 -8.69 13.69
N ALA A 401 -16.65 -7.87 13.89
CA ALA A 401 -17.83 -8.25 14.66
C ALA A 401 -18.55 -9.46 14.05
N TRP A 402 -18.65 -9.52 12.71
CA TRP A 402 -19.23 -10.66 12.00
C TRP A 402 -18.42 -11.95 12.23
N LEU A 403 -17.10 -11.87 12.20
CA LEU A 403 -16.17 -12.98 12.43
C LEU A 403 -16.23 -13.45 13.90
N GLU A 404 -16.10 -12.52 14.85
CA GLU A 404 -16.12 -12.84 16.29
C GLU A 404 -17.46 -13.46 16.73
N ALA A 405 -18.58 -13.01 16.16
CA ALA A 405 -19.91 -13.63 16.41
C ALA A 405 -19.98 -15.10 15.98
N ARG A 406 -19.03 -15.56 15.14
CA ARG A 406 -18.89 -16.95 14.69
C ARG A 406 -17.75 -17.71 15.38
N GLY A 407 -17.19 -17.14 16.46
CA GLY A 407 -16.14 -17.76 17.26
C GLY A 407 -14.72 -17.60 16.69
N VAL A 408 -14.55 -16.77 15.66
CA VAL A 408 -13.22 -16.48 15.08
C VAL A 408 -12.43 -15.57 16.01
N LYS A 409 -11.21 -15.93 16.35
CA LYS A 409 -10.28 -15.02 17.01
C LYS A 409 -9.63 -14.11 15.96
N VAL A 410 -9.91 -12.81 16.02
CA VAL A 410 -9.28 -11.80 15.15
C VAL A 410 -8.17 -11.10 15.90
N GLN A 411 -6.93 -11.20 15.40
CA GLN A 411 -5.73 -10.59 15.97
C GLN A 411 -5.21 -9.50 15.07
N TYR A 412 -5.37 -8.22 15.48
CA TYR A 412 -4.73 -7.08 14.81
C TYR A 412 -3.29 -6.91 15.27
N ARG A 413 -2.45 -6.33 14.43
CA ARG A 413 -1.01 -6.19 14.70
C ARG A 413 -0.37 -7.52 15.06
N ALA A 414 -0.88 -8.60 14.47
CA ALA A 414 -0.34 -9.93 14.66
C ALA A 414 1.12 -9.96 14.18
N SER A 415 1.99 -10.52 15.00
CA SER A 415 3.36 -10.83 14.62
C SER A 415 3.42 -12.23 13.99
N LEU A 416 4.52 -12.52 13.30
CA LEU A 416 4.75 -13.86 12.75
C LEU A 416 4.71 -14.93 13.87
N GLU A 417 5.21 -14.62 15.08
CA GLU A 417 5.19 -15.52 16.21
C GLU A 417 3.77 -15.73 16.75
N ASP A 418 2.92 -14.71 16.76
CA ASP A 418 1.50 -14.85 17.13
C ASP A 418 0.80 -15.80 16.16
N ASP A 419 1.05 -15.66 14.87
CA ASP A 419 0.46 -16.51 13.83
C ASP A 419 0.99 -17.93 13.89
N CYS A 420 2.30 -18.12 14.11
CA CYS A 420 2.90 -19.45 14.30
C CYS A 420 2.32 -20.14 15.57
N ALA A 421 2.22 -19.42 16.67
CA ALA A 421 1.64 -19.96 17.90
C ALA A 421 0.17 -20.35 17.72
N ALA A 422 -0.61 -19.59 16.98
CA ALA A 422 -1.99 -19.93 16.62
C ALA A 422 -2.05 -21.19 15.76
N MET A 423 -1.20 -21.31 14.72
CA MET A 423 -1.12 -22.51 13.89
C MET A 423 -0.71 -23.76 14.67
N GLU A 424 0.26 -23.65 15.61
CA GLU A 424 0.67 -24.76 16.45
C GLU A 424 -0.45 -25.23 17.41
N ALA A 425 -1.20 -24.28 17.94
CA ALA A 425 -2.31 -24.60 18.87
C ALA A 425 -3.53 -25.19 18.14
N ILE A 426 -3.88 -24.66 16.98
CA ILE A 426 -5.09 -25.03 16.22
C ILE A 426 -4.83 -26.28 15.38
N ARG A 427 -3.63 -26.40 14.77
CA ARG A 427 -3.26 -27.44 13.79
C ARG A 427 -4.25 -27.50 12.64
N PRO A 428 -4.39 -26.41 11.87
CA PRO A 428 -5.35 -26.34 10.76
C PRO A 428 -4.99 -27.34 9.64
N ASP A 429 -5.98 -27.70 8.84
CA ASP A 429 -5.75 -28.45 7.60
C ASP A 429 -5.00 -27.63 6.56
N LEU A 430 -5.21 -26.29 6.57
CA LEU A 430 -4.55 -25.34 5.69
C LEU A 430 -4.25 -24.05 6.46
N ALA A 431 -3.04 -23.55 6.30
CA ALA A 431 -2.66 -22.19 6.71
C ALA A 431 -2.44 -21.33 5.46
N ILE A 432 -3.07 -20.16 5.41
CA ILE A 432 -2.93 -19.16 4.35
C ILE A 432 -2.23 -17.95 4.95
N GLY A 433 -1.08 -17.53 4.31
CA GLY A 433 -0.27 -16.41 4.78
C GLY A 433 0.56 -15.78 3.68
#